data_34762aa6d299350dbadc0ac5c54f026a
#
_entry.id   34762aa6d299350dbadc0ac5c54f026a
#
_cell.length_a   1.000
_cell.length_b   1.000
_cell.length_c   1.000
_cell.angle_alpha   90.00
_cell.angle_beta   90.00
_cell.angle_gamma   90.00
#
_symmetry.space_group_name_H-M   'P 1'
#
loop_
_entity.id
_entity.type
_entity.pdbx_description
1 polymer ?
#
loop_
_entity_poly.entity_id
_entity_poly.type
_entity_poly.pdbx_seq_one_letter_code
_entity_poly.pdbx_strand_id
1 'polypeptide(L)'
;MQPRMLNFLENHDELRLASRQFLGSASRAYAALAFSLLFNDAWFMLYAGQEVGEDASESGDGRTSIFNWCAPRMIADLYATLHGKGKLDSCESAVLERYRGLLELAKLPVFRSGKCWDLCYCNRGSAGFDPQRHFVFLRYDDASAWLVACNFSDAPAELTVTFPEELATVVGDREPVRLSIPSWDAVAVQL
;
A
#
# COMPACT_ATOMS: atom_id res chain seq x y z
N MET A 1 -9.92 15.72 3.06
CA MET A 1 -10.46 14.38 2.78
C MET A 1 -11.51 14.04 3.80
N GLN A 2 -12.48 13.23 3.40
CA GLN A 2 -13.61 12.93 4.27
C GLN A 2 -13.26 11.73 5.17
N PRO A 3 -13.05 11.93 6.48
CA PRO A 3 -12.61 10.87 7.40
C PRO A 3 -13.66 9.77 7.64
N ARG A 4 -14.79 9.84 6.93
CA ARG A 4 -15.89 8.88 7.03
C ARG A 4 -16.06 8.01 5.79
N MET A 5 -15.13 8.10 4.83
CA MET A 5 -15.15 7.22 3.66
C MET A 5 -14.52 5.88 3.99
N LEU A 6 -14.98 4.83 3.32
CA LEU A 6 -14.37 3.52 3.33
C LEU A 6 -13.44 3.42 2.12
N ASN A 7 -12.14 3.31 2.35
CA ASN A 7 -11.18 2.99 1.31
C ASN A 7 -11.20 1.49 1.03
N PHE A 8 -11.07 1.11 -0.22
CA PHE A 8 -10.84 -0.27 -0.64
C PHE A 8 -10.15 -0.30 -1.99
N LEU A 9 -9.54 -1.40 -2.33
CA LEU A 9 -8.90 -1.62 -3.62
C LEU A 9 -9.61 -2.72 -4.43
N GLU A 10 -10.33 -3.61 -3.75
CA GLU A 10 -11.08 -4.71 -4.34
C GLU A 10 -12.43 -4.87 -3.65
N ASN A 11 -13.40 -5.39 -4.38
CA ASN A 11 -14.69 -5.87 -3.89
C ASN A 11 -15.21 -6.98 -4.80
N HIS A 12 -16.45 -7.44 -4.57
CA HIS A 12 -17.04 -8.53 -5.34
C HIS A 12 -17.52 -8.13 -6.76
N ASP A 13 -17.61 -6.84 -7.05
CA ASP A 13 -18.04 -6.31 -8.35
C ASP A 13 -16.87 -5.93 -9.26
N GLU A 14 -15.68 -5.68 -8.66
CA GLU A 14 -14.51 -5.22 -9.38
C GLU A 14 -13.55 -6.36 -9.75
N LEU A 15 -12.68 -6.10 -10.72
CA LEU A 15 -11.58 -7.01 -11.05
C LEU A 15 -10.63 -7.15 -9.85
N ARG A 16 -10.12 -8.36 -9.64
CA ARG A 16 -9.02 -8.56 -8.72
C ARG A 16 -7.78 -7.78 -9.17
N LEU A 17 -7.07 -7.15 -8.24
CA LEU A 17 -5.82 -6.43 -8.57
C LEU A 17 -4.82 -7.35 -9.27
N ALA A 18 -4.67 -8.58 -8.76
CA ALA A 18 -3.75 -9.56 -9.32
C ALA A 18 -4.23 -10.18 -10.63
N SER A 19 -5.49 -9.98 -11.03
CA SER A 19 -6.05 -10.61 -12.22
C SER A 19 -5.30 -10.17 -13.48
N ARG A 20 -5.23 -11.09 -14.45
CA ARG A 20 -4.64 -10.87 -15.76
C ARG A 20 -5.35 -9.76 -16.55
N GLN A 21 -6.62 -9.52 -16.23
CA GLN A 21 -7.46 -8.49 -16.84
C GLN A 21 -7.19 -7.09 -16.26
N PHE A 22 -6.44 -6.97 -15.16
CA PHE A 22 -6.12 -5.70 -14.53
C PHE A 22 -4.60 -5.49 -14.37
N LEU A 23 -4.03 -5.67 -13.18
CA LEU A 23 -2.58 -5.42 -12.97
C LEU A 23 -1.70 -6.63 -13.30
N GLY A 24 -2.26 -7.83 -13.32
CA GLY A 24 -1.56 -9.08 -13.60
C GLY A 24 -0.64 -9.59 -12.49
N SER A 25 -0.54 -8.86 -11.38
CA SER A 25 0.23 -9.26 -10.21
C SER A 25 -0.19 -8.46 -8.99
N ALA A 26 -0.32 -9.11 -7.83
CA ALA A 26 -0.61 -8.46 -6.55
C ALA A 26 0.48 -7.44 -6.15
N SER A 27 1.74 -7.69 -6.50
CA SER A 27 2.85 -6.79 -6.17
C SER A 27 2.74 -5.42 -6.84
N ARG A 28 2.05 -5.31 -7.97
CA ARG A 28 1.79 -4.02 -8.63
C ARG A 28 0.78 -3.13 -7.89
N ALA A 29 0.15 -3.65 -6.84
CA ALA A 29 -0.80 -2.92 -6.02
C ALA A 29 -0.20 -2.39 -4.70
N TYR A 30 1.05 -2.71 -4.35
CA TYR A 30 1.60 -2.37 -3.03
C TYR A 30 1.68 -0.87 -2.77
N ALA A 31 2.03 -0.06 -3.79
CA ALA A 31 2.01 1.40 -3.66
C ALA A 31 0.60 1.93 -3.38
N ALA A 32 -0.41 1.40 -4.08
CA ALA A 32 -1.81 1.77 -3.88
C ALA A 32 -2.32 1.32 -2.50
N LEU A 33 -1.94 0.13 -2.05
CA LEU A 33 -2.25 -0.39 -0.73
C LEU A 33 -1.64 0.50 0.36
N ALA A 34 -0.34 0.81 0.27
CA ALA A 34 0.35 1.67 1.22
C ALA A 34 -0.29 3.07 1.28
N PHE A 35 -0.57 3.66 0.13
CA PHE A 35 -1.28 4.95 0.07
C PHE A 35 -2.65 4.86 0.74
N SER A 36 -3.45 3.85 0.43
CA SER A 36 -4.81 3.70 0.96
C SER A 36 -4.85 3.45 2.47
N LEU A 37 -3.82 2.81 3.02
CA LEU A 37 -3.71 2.50 4.44
C LEU A 37 -3.10 3.63 5.27
N LEU A 38 -2.14 4.38 4.70
CA LEU A 38 -1.25 5.24 5.49
C LEU A 38 -1.50 6.74 5.27
N PHE A 39 -2.12 7.14 4.15
CA PHE A 39 -2.28 8.55 3.81
C PHE A 39 -3.31 9.28 4.67
N ASN A 40 -4.40 8.62 5.03
CA ASN A 40 -5.46 9.20 5.85
C ASN A 40 -5.94 8.19 6.91
N ASP A 41 -6.81 8.65 7.80
CA ASP A 41 -7.42 7.90 8.90
C ASP A 41 -8.79 7.31 8.53
N ALA A 42 -9.12 7.23 7.25
CA ALA A 42 -10.32 6.56 6.78
C ALA A 42 -10.21 5.03 6.97
N TRP A 43 -11.33 4.39 7.11
CA TRP A 43 -11.40 2.93 7.22
C TRP A 43 -10.95 2.29 5.91
N PHE A 44 -10.26 1.17 6.03
CA PHE A 44 -9.87 0.36 4.89
C PHE A 44 -10.56 -1.00 4.95
N MET A 45 -11.22 -1.40 3.86
CA MET A 45 -11.80 -2.72 3.68
C MET A 45 -10.80 -3.60 2.92
N LEU A 46 -10.34 -4.65 3.57
CA LEU A 46 -9.58 -5.71 2.94
C LEU A 46 -10.56 -6.75 2.41
N TYR A 47 -10.60 -6.93 1.09
CA TYR A 47 -11.43 -7.95 0.48
C TYR A 47 -10.74 -9.31 0.55
N ALA A 48 -11.48 -10.34 1.00
CA ALA A 48 -10.93 -11.67 1.26
C ALA A 48 -10.12 -12.22 0.08
N GLY A 49 -8.89 -12.68 0.36
CA GLY A 49 -7.94 -13.19 -0.63
C GLY A 49 -7.02 -12.12 -1.24
N GLN A 50 -7.31 -10.83 -1.07
CA GLN A 50 -6.42 -9.77 -1.51
C GLN A 50 -5.04 -9.89 -0.85
N GLU A 51 -4.99 -10.30 0.42
CA GLU A 51 -3.79 -10.50 1.23
C GLU A 51 -2.90 -11.66 0.80
N VAL A 52 -3.38 -12.53 -0.09
CA VAL A 52 -2.61 -13.63 -0.69
C VAL A 52 -2.51 -13.51 -2.20
N GLY A 53 -3.03 -12.42 -2.77
CA GLY A 53 -2.95 -12.13 -4.19
C GLY A 53 -3.92 -12.92 -5.05
N GLU A 54 -5.14 -13.23 -4.54
CA GLU A 54 -6.19 -13.90 -5.32
C GLU A 54 -6.39 -13.20 -6.67
N ASP A 55 -6.20 -13.92 -7.76
CA ASP A 55 -6.15 -13.41 -9.12
C ASP A 55 -7.39 -13.74 -9.95
N ALA A 56 -8.35 -14.47 -9.38
CA ALA A 56 -9.55 -14.95 -10.02
C ALA A 56 -9.30 -15.78 -11.31
N SER A 57 -8.14 -16.45 -11.41
CA SER A 57 -7.79 -17.23 -12.61
C SER A 57 -8.79 -18.34 -12.91
N GLU A 58 -9.40 -18.89 -11.88
CA GLU A 58 -10.43 -19.94 -12.00
C GLU A 58 -11.81 -19.39 -12.41
N SER A 59 -12.05 -18.09 -12.29
CA SER A 59 -13.32 -17.46 -12.63
C SER A 59 -13.44 -17.03 -14.10
N GLY A 60 -12.31 -16.84 -14.77
CA GLY A 60 -12.25 -16.50 -16.19
C GLY A 60 -12.49 -15.02 -16.54
N ASP A 61 -13.19 -14.28 -15.70
CA ASP A 61 -13.51 -12.85 -15.89
C ASP A 61 -12.68 -11.88 -15.03
N GLY A 62 -11.78 -12.41 -14.19
CA GLY A 62 -10.91 -11.61 -13.34
C GLY A 62 -11.59 -11.12 -12.05
N ARG A 63 -12.74 -11.67 -11.70
CA ARG A 63 -13.50 -11.34 -10.49
C ARG A 63 -13.70 -12.55 -9.60
N THR A 64 -13.80 -12.34 -8.30
CA THR A 64 -14.31 -13.36 -7.36
C THR A 64 -15.63 -12.88 -6.79
N SER A 65 -16.64 -13.74 -6.88
CA SER A 65 -17.98 -13.46 -6.37
C SER A 65 -18.24 -14.18 -5.06
N ILE A 66 -19.24 -13.72 -4.34
CA ILE A 66 -19.79 -14.40 -3.15
C ILE A 66 -20.59 -15.66 -3.50
N PHE A 67 -20.82 -15.93 -4.78
CA PHE A 67 -21.62 -17.06 -5.24
C PHE A 67 -20.80 -18.35 -5.32
N ASN A 68 -21.47 -19.49 -5.18
CA ASN A 68 -20.84 -20.82 -5.10
C ASN A 68 -20.23 -21.33 -6.43
N TRP A 69 -20.45 -20.68 -7.54
CA TRP A 69 -19.82 -21.00 -8.82
C TRP A 69 -18.41 -20.41 -8.95
N CYS A 70 -18.01 -19.56 -8.02
CA CYS A 70 -16.67 -19.01 -7.97
C CYS A 70 -15.73 -19.95 -7.19
N ALA A 71 -14.57 -20.28 -7.74
CA ALA A 71 -13.59 -21.17 -7.16
C ALA A 71 -12.24 -20.45 -6.90
N PRO A 72 -12.16 -19.58 -5.89
CA PRO A 72 -10.96 -18.79 -5.63
C PRO A 72 -9.85 -19.67 -5.04
N ARG A 73 -8.82 -19.98 -5.83
CA ARG A 73 -7.74 -20.90 -5.48
C ARG A 73 -6.91 -20.42 -4.29
N MET A 74 -6.44 -19.20 -4.35
CA MET A 74 -5.54 -18.67 -3.30
C MET A 74 -6.26 -18.46 -1.96
N ILE A 75 -7.55 -18.18 -1.98
CA ILE A 75 -8.38 -18.16 -0.77
C ILE A 75 -8.48 -19.57 -0.18
N ALA A 76 -8.64 -20.59 -1.02
CA ALA A 76 -8.68 -21.99 -0.57
C ALA A 76 -7.33 -22.42 0.03
N ASP A 77 -6.20 -22.01 -0.57
CA ASP A 77 -4.85 -22.27 -0.06
C ASP A 77 -4.61 -21.59 1.29
N LEU A 78 -5.05 -20.32 1.43
CA LEU A 78 -5.02 -19.62 2.70
C LEU A 78 -5.83 -20.34 3.78
N TYR A 79 -7.07 -20.72 3.45
CA TYR A 79 -7.93 -21.47 4.37
C TYR A 79 -7.30 -22.81 4.79
N ALA A 80 -6.77 -23.58 3.85
CA ALA A 80 -6.11 -24.84 4.12
C ALA A 80 -4.88 -24.64 5.03
N THR A 81 -4.09 -23.59 4.79
CA THR A 81 -2.92 -23.23 5.60
C THR A 81 -3.30 -22.90 7.03
N LEU A 82 -4.33 -22.07 7.23
CA LEU A 82 -4.84 -21.70 8.56
C LEU A 82 -5.34 -22.89 9.37
N HIS A 83 -5.80 -23.93 8.70
CA HIS A 83 -6.27 -25.17 9.34
C HIS A 83 -5.23 -26.30 9.38
N GLY A 84 -3.97 -26.04 9.02
CA GLY A 84 -2.91 -27.04 9.04
C GLY A 84 -3.06 -28.13 7.98
N LYS A 85 -3.83 -27.89 6.92
CA LYS A 85 -4.15 -28.84 5.84
C LYS A 85 -3.45 -28.51 4.52
N GLY A 86 -2.64 -27.45 4.49
CA GLY A 86 -1.96 -26.98 3.28
C GLY A 86 -0.84 -26.01 3.61
N LYS A 87 -0.29 -25.39 2.57
CA LYS A 87 0.73 -24.34 2.67
C LYS A 87 0.50 -23.34 1.56
N LEU A 88 0.73 -22.07 1.85
CA LEU A 88 0.87 -21.04 0.84
C LEU A 88 2.15 -21.29 0.01
N ASP A 89 2.11 -21.00 -1.26
CA ASP A 89 3.31 -20.97 -2.06
C ASP A 89 4.19 -19.76 -1.73
N SER A 90 5.35 -19.63 -2.39
CA SER A 90 6.29 -18.53 -2.11
C SER A 90 5.73 -17.17 -2.52
N CYS A 91 4.93 -17.10 -3.59
CA CYS A 91 4.33 -15.85 -4.06
C CYS A 91 3.23 -15.40 -3.11
N GLU A 92 2.31 -16.29 -2.76
CA GLU A 92 1.23 -16.05 -1.80
C GLU A 92 1.78 -15.63 -0.44
N SER A 93 2.84 -16.31 0.03
CA SER A 93 3.51 -15.97 1.28
C SER A 93 4.15 -14.60 1.25
N ALA A 94 4.82 -14.22 0.15
CA ALA A 94 5.44 -12.91 0.00
C ALA A 94 4.39 -11.78 -0.01
N VAL A 95 3.25 -12.00 -0.69
CA VAL A 95 2.14 -11.05 -0.68
C VAL A 95 1.60 -10.89 0.75
N LEU A 96 1.33 -12.00 1.44
CA LEU A 96 0.81 -11.98 2.81
C LEU A 96 1.75 -11.22 3.77
N GLU A 97 3.05 -11.45 3.68
CA GLU A 97 4.04 -10.76 4.51
C GLU A 97 4.06 -9.25 4.21
N ARG A 98 3.94 -8.85 2.94
CA ARG A 98 3.87 -7.43 2.58
C ARG A 98 2.61 -6.76 3.13
N TYR A 99 1.45 -7.42 3.02
CA TYR A 99 0.20 -6.95 3.61
C TYR A 99 0.30 -6.82 5.13
N ARG A 100 0.84 -7.82 5.81
CA ARG A 100 1.08 -7.77 7.26
C ARG A 100 1.94 -6.58 7.65
N GLY A 101 3.06 -6.37 6.98
CA GLY A 101 3.95 -5.24 7.26
C GLY A 101 3.24 -3.88 7.15
N LEU A 102 2.47 -3.66 6.10
CA LEU A 102 1.72 -2.42 5.90
C LEU A 102 0.56 -2.26 6.91
N LEU A 103 -0.14 -3.34 7.23
CA LEU A 103 -1.20 -3.33 8.24
C LEU A 103 -0.66 -3.09 9.65
N GLU A 104 0.53 -3.61 9.99
CA GLU A 104 1.18 -3.30 11.27
C GLU A 104 1.57 -1.81 11.36
N LEU A 105 2.09 -1.23 10.28
CA LEU A 105 2.33 0.23 10.23
C LEU A 105 1.03 1.02 10.43
N ALA A 106 -0.03 0.62 9.75
CA ALA A 106 -1.33 1.30 9.85
C ALA A 106 -1.95 1.26 11.27
N LYS A 107 -1.50 0.35 12.15
CA LYS A 107 -1.94 0.29 13.56
C LYS A 107 -1.27 1.35 14.43
N LEU A 108 -0.14 1.91 14.01
CA LEU A 108 0.55 2.93 14.80
C LEU A 108 -0.32 4.17 14.99
N PRO A 109 -0.32 4.79 16.17
CA PRO A 109 -1.16 5.96 16.46
C PRO A 109 -1.01 7.08 15.43
N VAL A 110 0.20 7.34 14.95
CA VAL A 110 0.50 8.36 13.95
C VAL A 110 -0.24 8.13 12.62
N PHE A 111 -0.46 6.88 12.20
CA PHE A 111 -1.23 6.57 10.99
C PHE A 111 -2.74 6.53 11.25
N ARG A 112 -3.17 6.27 12.48
CA ARG A 112 -4.59 6.18 12.86
C ARG A 112 -5.25 7.54 13.12
N SER A 113 -4.49 8.49 13.67
CA SER A 113 -5.04 9.78 14.12
C SER A 113 -4.07 10.95 13.98
N GLY A 114 -2.86 10.73 13.48
CA GLY A 114 -1.88 11.78 13.26
C GLY A 114 -2.27 12.68 12.09
N LYS A 115 -1.60 13.82 12.03
CA LYS A 115 -1.72 14.77 10.92
C LYS A 115 -1.04 14.23 9.67
N CYS A 116 -1.51 14.67 8.51
CA CYS A 116 -0.93 14.34 7.22
C CYS A 116 -0.51 15.61 6.49
N TRP A 117 0.68 15.59 5.88
CA TRP A 117 1.18 16.67 5.06
C TRP A 117 1.64 16.12 3.70
N ASP A 118 1.06 16.64 2.62
CA ASP A 118 1.50 16.35 1.26
C ASP A 118 2.83 17.03 0.98
N LEU A 119 3.86 16.27 0.61
CA LEU A 119 5.20 16.76 0.28
C LEU A 119 5.45 16.83 -1.24
N CYS A 120 4.49 16.43 -2.08
CA CYS A 120 4.69 16.40 -3.52
C CYS A 120 4.95 17.80 -4.10
N TYR A 121 4.27 18.82 -3.58
CA TYR A 121 4.38 20.19 -4.11
C TYR A 121 5.79 20.78 -3.95
N CYS A 122 6.45 20.51 -2.83
CA CYS A 122 7.81 21.04 -2.55
C CYS A 122 8.92 20.19 -3.16
N ASN A 123 8.60 18.97 -3.66
CA ASN A 123 9.56 18.07 -4.25
C ASN A 123 9.53 17.97 -5.78
N ARG A 124 8.74 18.76 -6.47
CA ARG A 124 8.62 18.74 -7.95
C ARG A 124 9.93 18.96 -8.71
N GLY A 125 10.93 19.58 -8.09
CA GLY A 125 12.26 19.78 -8.65
C GLY A 125 13.35 18.94 -8.00
N SER A 126 13.00 18.08 -7.06
CA SER A 126 13.96 17.24 -6.33
C SER A 126 14.48 16.11 -7.21
N ALA A 127 15.74 15.68 -6.94
CA ALA A 127 16.36 14.62 -7.70
C ALA A 127 15.56 13.31 -7.62
N GLY A 128 15.24 12.75 -8.77
CA GLY A 128 14.52 11.51 -8.92
C GLY A 128 12.99 11.58 -8.80
N PHE A 129 12.43 12.70 -8.30
CA PHE A 129 11.00 12.82 -8.08
C PHE A 129 10.25 13.13 -9.39
N ASP A 130 9.32 12.26 -9.76
CA ASP A 130 8.39 12.44 -10.88
C ASP A 130 6.94 12.49 -10.34
N PRO A 131 6.25 13.65 -10.43
CA PRO A 131 4.92 13.83 -9.87
C PRO A 131 3.82 13.00 -10.56
N GLN A 132 4.11 12.35 -11.69
CA GLN A 132 3.19 11.44 -12.38
C GLN A 132 3.34 9.99 -11.90
N ARG A 133 4.42 9.68 -11.17
CA ARG A 133 4.77 8.32 -10.75
C ARG A 133 4.96 8.16 -9.26
N HIS A 134 5.29 9.26 -8.57
CA HIS A 134 5.64 9.22 -7.17
C HIS A 134 4.68 10.06 -6.34
N PHE A 135 4.36 9.57 -5.14
CA PHE A 135 3.62 10.32 -4.15
C PHE A 135 4.36 10.25 -2.81
N VAL A 136 4.66 11.41 -2.23
CA VAL A 136 5.37 11.51 -0.96
C VAL A 136 4.56 12.33 0.04
N PHE A 137 4.50 11.85 1.29
CA PHE A 137 3.78 12.52 2.36
C PHE A 137 4.39 12.24 3.72
N LEU A 138 4.11 13.12 4.66
CA LEU A 138 4.48 12.99 6.06
C LEU A 138 3.25 12.65 6.88
N ARG A 139 3.35 11.66 7.77
CA ARG A 139 2.41 11.44 8.86
C ARG A 139 3.11 11.81 10.16
N TYR A 140 2.47 12.59 11.02
CA TYR A 140 3.07 13.00 12.27
C TYR A 140 2.05 13.25 13.36
N ASP A 141 2.49 13.05 14.60
CA ASP A 141 1.81 13.39 15.82
C ASP A 141 2.82 14.01 16.81
N ASP A 142 2.43 14.18 18.06
CA ASP A 142 3.33 14.77 19.08
C ASP A 142 4.49 13.82 19.48
N ALA A 143 4.41 12.53 19.12
CA ALA A 143 5.36 11.49 19.51
C ALA A 143 6.29 11.04 18.37
N SER A 144 5.86 11.15 17.12
CA SER A 144 6.61 10.61 15.98
C SER A 144 6.27 11.29 14.66
N ALA A 145 7.23 11.22 13.74
CA ALA A 145 7.04 11.63 12.35
C ALA A 145 7.51 10.50 11.42
N TRP A 146 6.72 10.23 10.37
CA TRP A 146 6.98 9.18 9.40
C TRP A 146 6.89 9.72 7.98
N LEU A 147 7.96 9.59 7.24
CA LEU A 147 8.01 9.86 5.81
C LEU A 147 7.56 8.64 5.04
N VAL A 148 6.54 8.78 4.20
CA VAL A 148 6.06 7.71 3.32
C VAL A 148 6.23 8.15 1.87
N ALA A 149 6.81 7.27 1.05
CA ALA A 149 6.98 7.50 -0.37
C ALA A 149 6.47 6.29 -1.16
N CYS A 150 5.58 6.54 -2.11
CA CYS A 150 4.97 5.54 -2.99
C CYS A 150 5.50 5.70 -4.42
N ASN A 151 5.82 4.59 -5.06
CA ASN A 151 6.26 4.51 -6.44
C ASN A 151 5.24 3.73 -7.29
N PHE A 152 4.53 4.42 -8.18
CA PHE A 152 3.52 3.86 -9.08
C PHE A 152 4.10 3.60 -10.48
N SER A 153 5.34 3.10 -10.55
CA SER A 153 6.00 2.83 -11.83
C SER A 153 6.64 1.44 -11.89
N ASP A 154 6.90 0.96 -13.10
CA ASP A 154 7.55 -0.33 -13.36
C ASP A 154 9.04 -0.36 -12.97
N ALA A 155 9.66 0.80 -12.77
CA ALA A 155 11.07 0.90 -12.41
C ALA A 155 11.23 1.27 -10.93
N PRO A 156 12.28 0.77 -10.24
CA PRO A 156 12.63 1.29 -8.93
C PRO A 156 13.01 2.77 -9.00
N ALA A 157 12.83 3.51 -7.92
CA ALA A 157 13.09 4.93 -7.85
C ALA A 157 14.06 5.28 -6.71
N GLU A 158 14.99 6.19 -6.99
CA GLU A 158 15.85 6.83 -6.00
C GLU A 158 15.37 8.27 -5.83
N LEU A 159 14.78 8.60 -4.69
CA LEU A 159 14.24 9.92 -4.41
C LEU A 159 15.08 10.66 -3.37
N THR A 160 15.22 11.96 -3.57
CA THR A 160 15.70 12.86 -2.52
C THR A 160 14.53 13.75 -2.11
N VAL A 161 14.03 13.55 -0.87
CA VAL A 161 12.86 14.25 -0.34
C VAL A 161 13.30 15.38 0.58
N THR A 162 12.85 16.59 0.26
CA THR A 162 13.04 17.80 1.06
C THR A 162 11.77 18.13 1.85
N PHE A 163 11.93 18.90 2.92
CA PHE A 163 10.83 19.34 3.77
C PHE A 163 10.68 20.86 3.67
N PRO A 164 9.45 21.38 3.63
CA PRO A 164 9.22 22.79 3.66
C PRO A 164 9.48 23.38 5.06
N GLU A 165 9.78 24.67 5.14
CA GLU A 165 10.11 25.37 6.38
C GLU A 165 8.99 25.26 7.43
N GLU A 166 7.75 25.20 7.00
CA GLU A 166 6.56 25.04 7.88
C GLU A 166 6.58 23.75 8.72
N LEU A 167 7.35 22.77 8.31
CA LEU A 167 7.53 21.53 9.04
C LEU A 167 8.78 21.50 9.95
N ALA A 168 9.55 22.59 10.04
CA ALA A 168 10.77 22.65 10.85
C ALA A 168 10.52 22.28 12.33
N THR A 169 9.36 22.60 12.88
CA THR A 169 8.99 22.23 14.27
C THR A 169 8.66 20.75 14.42
N VAL A 170 8.36 20.03 13.33
CA VAL A 170 7.99 18.62 13.32
C VAL A 170 9.20 17.73 13.03
N VAL A 171 9.97 18.07 11.99
CA VAL A 171 11.09 17.25 11.51
C VAL A 171 12.46 17.78 11.92
N GLY A 172 12.51 18.98 12.52
CA GLY A 172 13.75 19.67 12.85
C GLY A 172 14.43 20.26 11.61
N ASP A 173 15.64 20.81 11.82
CA ASP A 173 16.52 21.24 10.74
C ASP A 173 17.24 20.00 10.18
N ARG A 174 16.59 19.37 9.19
CA ARG A 174 17.01 18.06 8.67
C ARG A 174 17.46 18.16 7.22
N GLU A 175 18.57 17.50 6.94
CA GLU A 175 19.03 17.27 5.58
C GLU A 175 17.99 16.45 4.78
N PRO A 176 17.94 16.64 3.45
CA PRO A 176 17.05 15.87 2.59
C PRO A 176 17.22 14.35 2.78
N VAL A 177 16.11 13.63 2.85
CA VAL A 177 16.10 12.17 3.04
C VAL A 177 16.19 11.49 1.69
N ARG A 178 17.17 10.57 1.55
CA ARG A 178 17.29 9.72 0.36
C ARG A 178 16.57 8.41 0.58
N LEU A 179 15.73 8.03 -0.40
CA LEU A 179 14.91 6.82 -0.37
C LEU A 179 15.11 6.02 -1.65
N SER A 180 15.31 4.71 -1.48
CA SER A 180 15.23 3.72 -2.58
C SER A 180 13.88 3.02 -2.48
N ILE A 181 13.06 3.11 -3.52
CA ILE A 181 11.69 2.59 -3.52
C ILE A 181 11.57 1.57 -4.65
N PRO A 182 11.21 0.31 -4.35
CA PRO A 182 10.98 -0.69 -5.39
C PRO A 182 9.88 -0.26 -6.37
N SER A 183 9.85 -0.88 -7.55
CA SER A 183 8.76 -0.70 -8.50
C SER A 183 7.42 -1.11 -7.86
N TRP A 184 6.37 -0.32 -8.09
CA TRP A 184 5.01 -0.55 -7.62
C TRP A 184 4.86 -0.71 -6.09
N ASP A 185 5.79 -0.18 -5.31
CA ASP A 185 5.81 -0.34 -3.86
C ASP A 185 5.97 1.01 -3.14
N ALA A 186 6.04 0.95 -1.83
CA ALA A 186 6.22 2.10 -0.96
C ALA A 186 7.24 1.80 0.14
N VAL A 187 7.88 2.86 0.63
CA VAL A 187 8.70 2.83 1.83
C VAL A 187 8.15 3.79 2.86
N ALA A 188 8.25 3.42 4.12
CA ALA A 188 7.91 4.27 5.26
C ALA A 188 9.10 4.30 6.22
N VAL A 189 9.56 5.50 6.56
CA VAL A 189 10.73 5.73 7.40
C VAL A 189 10.36 6.64 8.55
N GLN A 190 10.66 6.21 9.76
CA GLN A 190 10.53 7.08 10.93
C GLN A 190 11.67 8.11 10.93
N LEU A 191 11.35 9.36 11.17
CA LEU A 191 12.27 10.49 11.15
C LEU A 191 12.81 10.82 12.53
#